data_9d9773e9a143ced36ce4c36d958c31a3
#
_entry.id   9d9773e9a143ced36ce4c36d958c31a3
#
_cell.length_a   1.000
_cell.length_b   1.000
_cell.length_c   1.000
_cell.angle_alpha   90.00
_cell.angle_beta   90.00
_cell.angle_gamma   90.00
#
_symmetry.space_group_name_H-M   'P 1'
#
loop_
_entity.id
_entity.type
_entity.pdbx_description
1 polymer ?
#
loop_
_entity_poly.entity_id
_entity_poly.type
_entity_poly.pdbx_seq_one_letter_code
_entity_poly.pdbx_strand_id
1 'polypeptide(L)'
;MLRALGALGLLPLIVAASDDVCRLCTAPSDLEQSISQHEIPVSIEITTKLDFSRAALSGAGGGAIDVDPQSGGRSVDGGLVDLGGSALAGTAVVRGEPGRTVRIDMPTSARMTSSNGGVIEITGLRTSIGGYPRLDSTGRLEFSFGGRLLVNGNASGTFRARIPITVQYE
;
A
#
# COMPACT_ATOMS: atom_id res chain seq x y z
N MET A 1 96.08 -11.47 -51.46
CA MET A 1 95.95 -12.39 -50.30
C MET A 1 94.64 -12.02 -49.63
N LEU A 2 93.60 -12.72 -49.82
CA LEU A 2 93.08 -13.87 -49.14
C LEU A 2 92.13 -13.47 -47.95
N ARG A 3 90.95 -13.84 -48.08
CA ARG A 3 89.92 -14.48 -47.27
C ARG A 3 88.78 -13.55 -46.86
N ALA A 4 87.63 -13.79 -47.32
CA ALA A 4 86.63 -14.89 -47.22
C ALA A 4 85.72 -14.74 -45.98
N LEU A 5 84.47 -14.74 -46.30
CA LEU A 5 83.27 -15.34 -45.65
C LEU A 5 82.72 -14.80 -44.34
N GLY A 6 81.42 -14.63 -44.41
CA GLY A 6 80.58 -14.76 -43.26
C GLY A 6 79.17 -14.12 -43.42
N ALA A 7 78.36 -14.71 -44.31
CA ALA A 7 76.95 -14.41 -44.30
C ALA A 7 76.28 -15.13 -43.15
N LEU A 8 75.66 -14.41 -42.23
CA LEU A 8 74.77 -14.99 -41.23
C LEU A 8 73.41 -14.35 -41.38
N GLY A 9 72.56 -15.13 -41.99
CA GLY A 9 71.17 -14.75 -42.20
C GLY A 9 70.41 -14.80 -40.86
N LEU A 10 69.86 -13.67 -40.49
CA LEU A 10 68.93 -13.58 -39.37
C LEU A 10 67.49 -13.73 -39.94
N LEU A 11 66.86 -14.88 -39.66
CA LEU A 11 65.42 -15.09 -39.91
C LEU A 11 64.64 -14.25 -38.91
N PRO A 12 63.64 -13.46 -39.37
CA PRO A 12 62.67 -12.88 -38.45
C PRO A 12 61.64 -13.93 -38.01
N LEU A 13 61.60 -14.18 -36.73
CA LEU A 13 60.57 -14.99 -36.09
C LEU A 13 59.27 -14.17 -36.09
N ILE A 14 58.34 -14.52 -37.00
CA ILE A 14 57.00 -13.97 -37.01
C ILE A 14 56.24 -14.66 -35.86
N VAL A 15 56.04 -13.95 -34.75
CA VAL A 15 55.11 -14.34 -33.70
C VAL A 15 53.70 -13.96 -34.22
N ALA A 16 52.95 -14.96 -34.63
CA ALA A 16 51.52 -14.81 -34.85
C ALA A 16 50.82 -14.59 -33.48
N ALA A 17 50.45 -13.36 -33.21
CA ALA A 17 49.54 -13.05 -32.13
C ALA A 17 48.16 -13.65 -32.49
N SER A 18 47.76 -14.69 -31.81
CA SER A 18 46.38 -15.20 -31.87
C SER A 18 45.53 -14.19 -31.15
N ASP A 19 44.76 -13.40 -31.92
CA ASP A 19 43.64 -12.65 -31.39
C ASP A 19 42.56 -13.65 -30.99
N ASP A 20 42.68 -14.20 -29.77
CA ASP A 20 41.56 -14.86 -29.08
C ASP A 20 40.53 -13.79 -28.74
N VAL A 21 39.72 -13.44 -29.72
CA VAL A 21 38.52 -12.64 -29.50
C VAL A 21 37.64 -13.46 -28.59
N CYS A 22 37.60 -13.05 -27.32
CA CYS A 22 36.73 -13.64 -26.31
C CYS A 22 35.26 -13.47 -26.74
N ARG A 23 34.71 -14.47 -27.44
CA ARG A 23 33.34 -14.46 -27.93
C ARG A 23 32.28 -14.53 -26.82
N LEU A 24 32.70 -14.62 -25.55
CA LEU A 24 31.85 -14.62 -24.37
C LEU A 24 31.77 -13.25 -23.69
N CYS A 25 32.47 -12.25 -24.19
CA CYS A 25 32.36 -10.86 -23.71
C CYS A 25 31.48 -10.05 -24.67
N THR A 26 30.30 -10.56 -25.01
CA THR A 26 29.25 -9.72 -25.57
C THR A 26 28.79 -8.85 -24.41
N ALA A 27 29.13 -7.56 -24.44
CA ALA A 27 28.53 -6.60 -23.54
C ALA A 27 27.02 -6.76 -23.66
N PRO A 28 26.29 -6.75 -22.54
CA PRO A 28 24.83 -6.78 -22.62
C PRO A 28 24.41 -5.65 -23.54
N SER A 29 23.72 -6.02 -24.61
CA SER A 29 23.22 -5.07 -25.58
C SER A 29 22.36 -4.06 -24.81
N ASP A 30 22.53 -2.77 -25.05
CA ASP A 30 21.79 -1.66 -24.46
C ASP A 30 20.25 -1.84 -24.55
N LEU A 31 19.78 -2.85 -25.26
CA LEU A 31 18.37 -3.24 -25.37
C LEU A 31 17.82 -3.97 -24.14
N GLU A 32 18.65 -4.64 -23.33
CA GLU A 32 18.20 -5.28 -22.09
C GLU A 32 18.15 -4.31 -20.91
N GLN A 33 18.85 -3.18 -20.96
CA GLN A 33 18.77 -2.14 -19.94
C GLN A 33 17.55 -1.23 -20.09
N SER A 34 16.82 -1.29 -21.21
CA SER A 34 15.64 -0.45 -21.46
C SER A 34 14.34 -1.00 -20.88
N ILE A 35 14.31 -2.17 -20.25
CA ILE A 35 13.09 -2.80 -19.73
C ILE A 35 13.00 -2.76 -18.20
N SER A 36 13.89 -2.08 -17.52
CA SER A 36 13.59 -1.62 -16.17
C SER A 36 12.61 -0.43 -16.26
N GLN A 37 11.40 -0.70 -16.73
CA GLN A 37 10.29 0.21 -16.46
C GLN A 37 10.23 0.31 -14.96
N HIS A 38 10.66 1.44 -14.45
CA HIS A 38 10.63 1.74 -13.04
C HIS A 38 9.16 1.84 -12.64
N GLU A 39 8.56 0.69 -12.30
CA GLU A 39 7.17 0.64 -11.86
C GLU A 39 7.01 1.55 -10.64
N ILE A 40 6.12 2.53 -10.74
CA ILE A 40 5.84 3.43 -9.63
C ILE A 40 5.19 2.60 -8.52
N PRO A 41 5.81 2.47 -7.34
CA PRO A 41 5.25 1.66 -6.28
C PRO A 41 3.90 2.22 -5.83
N VAL A 42 2.94 1.33 -5.60
CA VAL A 42 1.67 1.73 -5.02
C VAL A 42 1.82 1.99 -3.52
N SER A 43 1.21 3.05 -3.03
CA SER A 43 1.21 3.44 -1.62
C SER A 43 -0.17 3.89 -1.18
N ILE A 44 -0.44 3.78 0.12
CA ILE A 44 -1.69 4.26 0.75
C ILE A 44 -1.37 5.17 1.92
N GLU A 45 -2.08 6.27 2.02
CA GLU A 45 -2.00 7.25 3.10
C GLU A 45 -3.38 7.43 3.73
N ILE A 46 -3.47 7.32 5.05
CA ILE A 46 -4.71 7.62 5.78
C ILE A 46 -4.73 9.10 6.13
N THR A 47 -5.62 9.85 5.49
CA THR A 47 -5.75 11.31 5.67
C THR A 47 -6.69 11.67 6.81
N THR A 48 -7.73 10.86 7.04
CA THR A 48 -8.64 11.01 8.17
C THR A 48 -8.86 9.67 8.84
N LYS A 49 -8.84 9.64 10.18
CA LYS A 49 -9.13 8.44 10.96
C LYS A 49 -10.63 8.27 11.14
N LEU A 50 -11.09 7.01 11.14
CA LEU A 50 -12.47 6.68 11.51
C LEU A 50 -12.70 6.99 13.00
N ASP A 51 -13.72 7.78 13.31
CA ASP A 51 -14.01 8.26 14.67
C ASP A 51 -15.46 8.01 15.06
N PHE A 52 -15.65 7.36 16.19
CA PHE A 52 -16.95 7.04 16.81
C PHE A 52 -17.19 7.84 18.10
N SER A 53 -16.38 8.84 18.43
CA SER A 53 -16.35 9.47 19.77
C SER A 53 -17.56 10.34 20.12
N ARG A 54 -18.45 10.60 19.17
CA ARG A 54 -19.59 11.53 19.34
C ARG A 54 -20.90 10.83 19.73
N ALA A 55 -20.83 9.82 20.61
CA ALA A 55 -22.01 9.20 21.19
C ALA A 55 -21.75 8.87 22.68
N ALA A 56 -22.80 8.90 23.47
CA ALA A 56 -22.75 8.57 24.88
C ALA A 56 -23.77 7.48 25.22
N LEU A 57 -23.46 6.63 26.21
CA LEU A 57 -24.41 5.69 26.76
C LEU A 57 -25.46 6.44 27.60
N SER A 58 -26.75 6.20 27.33
CA SER A 58 -27.87 6.77 28.06
C SER A 58 -28.42 5.85 29.18
N GLY A 59 -27.78 4.72 29.43
CA GLY A 59 -28.20 3.74 30.42
C GLY A 59 -27.37 2.46 30.38
N ALA A 60 -27.83 1.44 31.12
CA ALA A 60 -27.13 0.14 31.17
C ALA A 60 -27.30 -0.71 29.89
N GLY A 61 -28.13 -0.30 28.96
CA GLY A 61 -28.27 -0.96 27.65
C GLY A 61 -27.09 -0.62 26.74
N GLY A 62 -26.61 -1.59 25.99
CA GLY A 62 -25.65 -1.36 24.93
C GLY A 62 -26.34 -0.71 23.70
N GLY A 63 -25.54 -0.35 22.71
CA GLY A 63 -26.03 0.22 21.45
C GLY A 63 -25.03 0.06 20.32
N ALA A 64 -25.33 0.66 19.20
CA ALA A 64 -24.46 0.66 18.05
C ALA A 64 -24.34 2.05 17.42
N ILE A 65 -23.20 2.31 16.82
CA ILE A 65 -22.92 3.49 16.00
C ILE A 65 -22.51 3.00 14.63
N ASP A 66 -23.22 3.38 13.59
CA ASP A 66 -22.81 3.12 12.21
C ASP A 66 -22.33 4.41 11.54
N VAL A 67 -21.18 4.34 10.90
CA VAL A 67 -20.63 5.41 10.06
C VAL A 67 -20.63 4.93 8.61
N ASP A 68 -21.43 5.57 7.79
CA ASP A 68 -21.53 5.24 6.37
C ASP A 68 -20.41 5.95 5.59
N PRO A 69 -19.53 5.20 4.91
CA PRO A 69 -18.43 5.78 4.17
C PRO A 69 -18.86 6.54 2.90
N GLN A 70 -20.04 6.28 2.35
CA GLN A 70 -20.49 6.97 1.13
C GLN A 70 -21.05 8.36 1.42
N SER A 71 -21.90 8.46 2.43
CA SER A 71 -22.52 9.73 2.81
C SER A 71 -21.73 10.50 3.87
N GLY A 72 -20.80 9.83 4.58
CA GLY A 72 -20.20 10.34 5.80
C GLY A 72 -21.19 10.44 6.96
N GLY A 73 -22.43 9.96 6.76
CA GLY A 73 -23.49 9.97 7.76
C GLY A 73 -23.22 9.04 8.93
N ARG A 74 -23.79 9.40 10.08
CA ARG A 74 -23.76 8.58 11.30
C ARG A 74 -25.17 8.26 11.72
N SER A 75 -25.40 7.02 12.09
CA SER A 75 -26.62 6.58 12.81
C SER A 75 -26.26 5.97 14.16
N VAL A 76 -27.12 6.18 15.13
CA VAL A 76 -26.93 5.69 16.50
C VAL A 76 -28.19 4.94 16.91
N ASP A 77 -28.00 3.72 17.44
CA ASP A 77 -29.07 2.81 17.80
C ASP A 77 -28.94 2.34 19.26
N GLY A 78 -30.07 1.87 19.84
CA GLY A 78 -30.11 1.28 21.18
C GLY A 78 -29.98 2.31 22.29
N GLY A 79 -29.22 1.98 23.34
CA GLY A 79 -29.01 2.84 24.53
C GLY A 79 -27.94 3.91 24.33
N LEU A 80 -27.68 4.34 23.12
CA LEU A 80 -26.73 5.40 22.80
C LEU A 80 -27.49 6.68 22.41
N VAL A 81 -26.94 7.82 22.79
CA VAL A 81 -27.40 9.15 22.38
C VAL A 81 -26.35 9.79 21.49
N ASP A 82 -26.79 10.29 20.36
CA ASP A 82 -25.93 11.09 19.47
C ASP A 82 -25.68 12.46 20.08
N LEU A 83 -24.42 12.81 20.31
CA LEU A 83 -24.00 14.10 20.85
C LEU A 83 -23.84 15.18 19.77
N GLY A 84 -24.23 14.88 18.54
CA GLY A 84 -24.11 15.77 17.40
C GLY A 84 -22.66 15.90 16.89
N GLY A 85 -22.47 16.80 15.95
CA GLY A 85 -21.20 17.01 15.25
C GLY A 85 -21.10 16.19 13.97
N SER A 86 -20.06 16.44 13.17
CA SER A 86 -19.83 15.69 11.96
C SER A 86 -19.36 14.29 12.28
N ALA A 87 -19.97 13.29 11.64
CA ALA A 87 -19.39 11.95 11.61
C ALA A 87 -18.07 12.01 10.86
N LEU A 88 -17.07 11.31 11.38
CA LEU A 88 -15.77 11.23 10.74
C LEU A 88 -15.59 9.81 10.18
N ALA A 89 -16.03 9.61 8.94
CA ALA A 89 -15.58 8.48 8.15
C ALA A 89 -14.07 8.58 7.98
N GLY A 90 -13.39 7.45 8.02
CA GLY A 90 -11.98 7.42 7.66
C GLY A 90 -11.83 7.74 6.17
N THR A 91 -10.76 8.44 5.80
CA THR A 91 -10.42 8.69 4.39
C THR A 91 -8.98 8.25 4.12
N ALA A 92 -8.78 7.72 2.92
CA ALA A 92 -7.49 7.25 2.46
C ALA A 92 -7.23 7.72 1.03
N VAL A 93 -5.97 7.95 0.72
CA VAL A 93 -5.48 8.29 -0.61
C VAL A 93 -4.48 7.23 -1.04
N VAL A 94 -4.75 6.59 -2.17
CA VAL A 94 -3.82 5.69 -2.86
C VAL A 94 -3.08 6.49 -3.91
N ARG A 95 -1.78 6.26 -4.03
CA ARG A 95 -0.92 6.84 -5.06
C ARG A 95 -0.16 5.73 -5.75
N GLY A 96 0.02 5.85 -7.06
CA GLY A 96 0.73 4.86 -7.86
C GLY A 96 0.76 5.24 -9.33
N GLU A 97 0.91 4.26 -10.19
CA GLU A 97 1.00 4.44 -11.63
C GLU A 97 -0.37 4.86 -12.21
N PRO A 98 -0.41 5.97 -12.99
CA PRO A 98 -1.66 6.45 -13.58
C PRO A 98 -2.41 5.38 -14.37
N GLY A 99 -3.71 5.32 -14.18
CA GLY A 99 -4.58 4.42 -14.92
C GLY A 99 -4.46 2.93 -14.58
N ARG A 100 -3.62 2.53 -13.60
CA ARG A 100 -3.56 1.13 -13.12
C ARG A 100 -4.76 0.79 -12.24
N THR A 101 -5.18 -0.43 -12.35
CA THR A 101 -6.18 -1.01 -11.44
C THR A 101 -5.49 -1.46 -10.15
N VAL A 102 -6.14 -1.24 -9.03
CA VAL A 102 -5.64 -1.65 -7.71
C VAL A 102 -6.68 -2.48 -6.98
N ARG A 103 -6.23 -3.39 -6.13
CA ARG A 103 -7.03 -4.10 -5.16
C ARG A 103 -6.79 -3.52 -3.78
N ILE A 104 -7.88 -3.24 -3.06
CA ILE A 104 -7.85 -2.74 -1.70
C ILE A 104 -8.43 -3.82 -0.79
N ASP A 105 -7.61 -4.32 0.13
CA ASP A 105 -8.01 -5.31 1.10
C ASP A 105 -8.12 -4.67 2.49
N MET A 106 -9.27 -4.85 3.13
CA MET A 106 -9.58 -4.39 4.48
C MET A 106 -10.37 -5.48 5.21
N PRO A 107 -10.10 -5.75 6.50
CA PRO A 107 -10.87 -6.70 7.28
C PRO A 107 -12.33 -6.25 7.43
N THR A 108 -13.26 -7.17 7.57
CA THR A 108 -14.67 -6.87 7.80
C THR A 108 -15.00 -6.52 9.24
N SER A 109 -14.09 -6.82 10.19
CA SER A 109 -14.22 -6.46 11.60
C SER A 109 -12.88 -6.13 12.23
N ALA A 110 -12.91 -5.41 13.35
CA ALA A 110 -11.74 -5.09 14.15
C ALA A 110 -12.10 -4.98 15.63
N ARG A 111 -11.18 -5.39 16.50
CA ARG A 111 -11.32 -5.21 17.96
C ARG A 111 -10.70 -3.88 18.39
N MET A 112 -11.44 -3.17 19.23
CA MET A 112 -10.93 -1.99 19.94
C MET A 112 -10.65 -2.37 21.38
N THR A 113 -9.52 -1.94 21.88
CA THR A 113 -9.12 -2.16 23.28
C THR A 113 -8.94 -0.84 24.00
N SER A 114 -9.23 -0.83 25.27
CA SER A 114 -8.97 0.30 26.16
C SER A 114 -7.83 0.02 27.13
N SER A 115 -7.25 1.05 27.70
CA SER A 115 -6.16 0.95 28.67
C SER A 115 -6.54 0.20 29.96
N ASN A 116 -7.82 0.14 30.28
CA ASN A 116 -8.37 -0.59 31.43
C ASN A 116 -8.84 -2.02 31.10
N GLY A 117 -8.47 -2.54 29.93
CA GLY A 117 -8.77 -3.91 29.51
C GLY A 117 -10.15 -4.11 28.90
N GLY A 118 -10.97 -3.08 28.72
CA GLY A 118 -12.24 -3.17 28.02
C GLY A 118 -12.04 -3.53 26.55
N VAL A 119 -12.97 -4.31 26.00
CA VAL A 119 -12.97 -4.73 24.59
C VAL A 119 -14.33 -4.43 23.98
N ILE A 120 -14.35 -3.76 22.83
CA ILE A 120 -15.52 -3.57 21.99
C ILE A 120 -15.16 -3.92 20.54
N GLU A 121 -16.16 -4.11 19.68
CA GLU A 121 -15.92 -4.58 18.33
C GLU A 121 -16.50 -3.63 17.28
N ILE A 122 -15.72 -3.39 16.23
CA ILE A 122 -16.20 -2.79 15.00
C ILE A 122 -16.53 -3.93 14.04
N THR A 123 -17.72 -3.92 13.47
CA THR A 123 -18.19 -4.89 12.49
C THR A 123 -18.61 -4.19 11.19
N GLY A 124 -18.77 -4.94 10.12
CA GLY A 124 -19.24 -4.38 8.85
C GLY A 124 -18.33 -3.26 8.32
N LEU A 125 -17.03 -3.36 8.56
CA LEU A 125 -16.06 -2.44 7.95
C LEU A 125 -16.19 -2.52 6.43
N ARG A 126 -16.33 -1.36 5.79
CA ARG A 126 -16.57 -1.22 4.36
C ARG A 126 -15.96 0.06 3.82
N THR A 127 -15.65 0.06 2.52
CA THR A 127 -15.16 1.23 1.80
C THR A 127 -16.27 1.87 0.97
N SER A 128 -16.14 3.15 0.61
CA SER A 128 -17.04 3.85 -0.30
C SER A 128 -16.90 3.39 -1.76
N ILE A 129 -15.86 2.65 -2.07
CA ILE A 129 -15.57 2.10 -3.38
C ILE A 129 -15.55 0.58 -3.27
N GLY A 130 -16.02 -0.11 -4.31
CA GLY A 130 -16.02 -1.57 -4.38
C GLY A 130 -15.22 -2.10 -5.54
N GLY A 131 -14.93 -3.40 -5.49
CA GLY A 131 -14.29 -4.10 -6.59
C GLY A 131 -12.82 -3.73 -6.80
N TYR A 132 -12.48 -3.48 -8.04
CA TYR A 132 -11.13 -3.17 -8.49
C TYR A 132 -11.08 -1.73 -9.03
N PRO A 133 -10.95 -0.73 -8.16
CA PRO A 133 -10.90 0.66 -8.58
C PRO A 133 -9.63 0.96 -9.38
N ARG A 134 -9.72 2.00 -10.21
CA ARG A 134 -8.63 2.46 -11.06
C ARG A 134 -8.09 3.79 -10.57
N LEU A 135 -6.76 3.92 -10.56
CA LEU A 135 -6.11 5.20 -10.32
C LEU A 135 -6.43 6.18 -11.46
N ASP A 136 -6.60 7.44 -11.15
CA ASP A 136 -6.87 8.49 -12.12
C ASP A 136 -5.65 8.80 -13.01
N SER A 137 -5.78 9.78 -13.89
CA SER A 137 -4.71 10.22 -14.79
C SER A 137 -3.49 10.81 -14.08
N THR A 138 -3.61 11.13 -12.79
CA THR A 138 -2.53 11.64 -11.94
C THR A 138 -1.94 10.55 -11.03
N GLY A 139 -2.44 9.30 -11.15
CA GLY A 139 -2.02 8.19 -10.31
C GLY A 139 -2.60 8.24 -8.91
N ARG A 140 -3.74 8.91 -8.72
CA ARG A 140 -4.39 9.10 -7.42
C ARG A 140 -5.77 8.43 -7.39
N LEU A 141 -6.14 7.91 -6.22
CA LEU A 141 -7.48 7.43 -5.90
C LEU A 141 -7.77 7.80 -4.45
N GLU A 142 -8.90 8.42 -4.19
CA GLU A 142 -9.36 8.73 -2.85
C GLU A 142 -10.62 7.93 -2.53
N PHE A 143 -10.68 7.37 -1.32
CA PHE A 143 -11.86 6.66 -0.85
C PHE A 143 -12.06 6.87 0.64
N SER A 144 -13.31 6.68 1.08
CA SER A 144 -13.68 6.68 2.49
C SER A 144 -13.92 5.27 2.98
N PHE A 145 -13.79 5.07 4.30
CA PHE A 145 -14.12 3.81 4.95
C PHE A 145 -14.89 4.07 6.26
N GLY A 146 -15.77 3.16 6.59
CA GLY A 146 -16.65 3.22 7.74
C GLY A 146 -17.01 1.85 8.26
N GLY A 147 -17.93 1.79 9.20
CA GLY A 147 -18.35 0.53 9.82
C GLY A 147 -19.27 0.76 11.01
N ARG A 148 -19.64 -0.34 11.66
CA ARG A 148 -20.56 -0.36 12.80
C ARG A 148 -19.82 -0.74 14.08
N LEU A 149 -19.78 0.19 15.04
CA LEU A 149 -19.26 -0.05 16.37
C LEU A 149 -20.36 -0.61 17.26
N LEU A 150 -20.12 -1.75 17.89
CA LEU A 150 -21.00 -2.34 18.89
C LEU A 150 -20.48 -2.01 20.29
N VAL A 151 -21.29 -1.33 21.08
CA VAL A 151 -20.93 -0.88 22.43
C VAL A 151 -21.80 -1.60 23.44
N ASN A 152 -21.18 -2.32 24.36
CA ASN A 152 -21.88 -2.95 25.49
C ASN A 152 -22.16 -1.91 26.58
N GLY A 153 -23.26 -2.08 27.34
CA GLY A 153 -23.70 -1.12 28.36
C GLY A 153 -22.68 -0.85 29.48
N ASN A 154 -21.69 -1.72 29.65
CA ASN A 154 -20.61 -1.57 30.64
C ASN A 154 -19.30 -1.03 30.04
N ALA A 155 -19.31 -0.63 28.76
CA ALA A 155 -18.11 -0.12 28.12
C ALA A 155 -17.73 1.25 28.70
N SER A 156 -16.51 1.37 29.20
CA SER A 156 -15.96 2.61 29.72
C SER A 156 -14.50 2.76 29.36
N GLY A 157 -14.06 4.00 29.16
CA GLY A 157 -12.67 4.31 28.80
C GLY A 157 -12.49 4.76 27.35
N THR A 158 -11.24 4.96 26.97
CA THR A 158 -10.87 5.35 25.61
C THR A 158 -10.45 4.11 24.82
N PHE A 159 -11.19 3.79 23.78
CA PHE A 159 -10.96 2.62 22.93
C PHE A 159 -10.19 3.00 21.66
N ARG A 160 -9.29 2.13 21.24
CA ARG A 160 -8.50 2.29 20.01
C ARG A 160 -8.38 0.96 19.27
N ALA A 161 -8.38 1.02 17.97
CA ALA A 161 -8.10 -0.12 17.09
C ALA A 161 -7.08 0.26 16.01
N ARG A 162 -6.43 -0.77 15.47
CA ARG A 162 -5.70 -0.68 14.21
C ARG A 162 -6.46 -1.50 13.18
N ILE A 163 -6.80 -0.87 12.06
CA ILE A 163 -7.45 -1.50 10.92
C ILE A 163 -6.39 -1.60 9.83
N PRO A 164 -5.88 -2.80 9.52
CA PRO A 164 -4.93 -2.96 8.43
C PRO A 164 -5.66 -2.76 7.10
N ILE A 165 -5.20 -1.83 6.30
CA ILE A 165 -5.66 -1.62 4.94
C ILE A 165 -4.45 -1.81 4.04
N THR A 166 -4.55 -2.70 3.07
CA THR A 166 -3.48 -2.97 2.10
C THR A 166 -3.94 -2.64 0.70
N VAL A 167 -3.00 -2.24 -0.14
CA VAL A 167 -3.24 -1.95 -1.54
C VAL A 167 -2.16 -2.59 -2.40
N GLN A 168 -2.56 -3.16 -3.54
CA GLN A 168 -1.65 -3.76 -4.50
C GLN A 168 -2.20 -3.55 -5.91
N TYR A 169 -1.32 -3.56 -6.91
CA TYR A 169 -1.74 -3.58 -8.31
C TYR A 169 -2.36 -4.93 -8.67
N GLU A 170 -3.33 -4.87 -9.59
CA GLU A 170 -3.93 -6.03 -10.26
C GLU A 170 -3.36 -6.19 -11.66
#